data_4706fe7ee95b3fa2590cfe80f2c335e3
#
_entry.id   4706fe7ee95b3fa2590cfe80f2c335e3
#
_cell.length_a   1.000
_cell.length_b   1.000
_cell.length_c   1.000
_cell.angle_alpha   90.00
_cell.angle_beta   90.00
_cell.angle_gamma   90.00
#
_symmetry.space_group_name_H-M   'P 1'
#
loop_
_entity.id
_entity.type
_entity.pdbx_description
1 polymer ?
#
loop_
_entity_poly.entity_id
_entity_poly.type
_entity_poly.pdbx_seq_one_letter_code
_entity_poly.pdbx_strand_id
1 'polypeptide(L)'
;MISAGDFRNGITIELDNNVYQIIEFQHVKPGKGAAFVRTKLKNIKSGGVVEKTFRPTEKCPQARIDRKDMQYLYSDGDLYNFMDVETYDQIALNAETVGDALKFVKENEMVKVCSHNGSVFAIEPPL
;
A
#
# COMPACT_ATOMS: atom_id res chain seq x y z
N MET A 1 -5.30 -15.59 -7.05
CA MET A 1 -6.52 -14.81 -6.73
C MET A 1 -6.87 -14.96 -5.26
N ILE A 2 -7.45 -13.93 -4.68
CA ILE A 2 -7.87 -13.96 -3.28
C ILE A 2 -9.40 -13.79 -3.20
N SER A 3 -10.04 -14.56 -2.32
CA SER A 3 -11.47 -14.42 -2.06
C SER A 3 -11.73 -13.28 -1.09
N ALA A 4 -12.85 -12.56 -1.28
CA ALA A 4 -13.21 -11.45 -0.38
C ALA A 4 -13.34 -11.90 1.07
N GLY A 5 -13.75 -13.15 1.30
CA GLY A 5 -13.80 -13.71 2.66
C GLY A 5 -12.44 -13.82 3.35
N ASP A 6 -11.35 -13.76 2.58
CA ASP A 6 -9.98 -13.86 3.08
C ASP A 6 -9.27 -12.50 3.12
N PHE A 7 -9.98 -11.41 2.86
CA PHE A 7 -9.39 -10.07 2.91
C PHE A 7 -8.84 -9.73 4.29
N ARG A 8 -7.70 -9.06 4.29
CA ARG A 8 -7.06 -8.51 5.50
C ARG A 8 -6.53 -7.12 5.19
N ASN A 9 -6.37 -6.29 6.20
CA ASN A 9 -5.78 -4.95 6.04
C ASN A 9 -4.36 -5.08 5.49
N GLY A 10 -4.03 -4.23 4.53
CA GLY A 10 -2.72 -4.22 3.90
C GLY A 10 -2.60 -5.08 2.64
N ILE A 11 -3.56 -5.96 2.38
CA ILE A 11 -3.58 -6.74 1.15
C ILE A 11 -3.88 -5.82 -0.03
N THR A 12 -3.20 -6.03 -1.15
CA THR A 12 -3.43 -5.28 -2.39
C THR A 12 -4.10 -6.15 -3.44
N ILE A 13 -5.09 -5.59 -4.10
CA ILE A 13 -5.85 -6.27 -5.13
C ILE A 13 -5.91 -5.43 -6.40
N GLU A 14 -6.12 -6.09 -7.53
CA GLU A 14 -6.37 -5.42 -8.81
C GLU A 14 -7.87 -5.37 -9.07
N LEU A 15 -8.36 -4.20 -9.44
CA LEU A 15 -9.78 -3.98 -9.70
C LEU A 15 -9.93 -2.87 -10.74
N ASP A 16 -10.66 -3.16 -11.84
CA ASP A 16 -10.92 -2.18 -12.90
C ASP A 16 -9.66 -1.49 -13.42
N ASN A 17 -8.59 -2.26 -13.65
CA ASN A 17 -7.29 -1.79 -14.11
C ASN A 17 -6.54 -0.88 -13.12
N ASN A 18 -6.97 -0.86 -11.87
CA ASN A 18 -6.30 -0.12 -10.81
C ASN A 18 -5.85 -1.08 -9.72
N VAL A 19 -4.88 -0.65 -8.93
CA VAL A 19 -4.42 -1.39 -7.76
C VAL A 19 -4.89 -0.67 -6.51
N TYR A 20 -5.54 -1.42 -5.64
CA TYR A 20 -6.07 -0.91 -4.38
C TYR A 20 -5.49 -1.66 -3.20
N GLN A 21 -5.23 -0.94 -2.13
CA GLN A 21 -4.86 -1.53 -0.84
C GLN A 21 -6.08 -1.56 0.07
N ILE A 22 -6.34 -2.70 0.69
CA ILE A 22 -7.43 -2.82 1.64
C ILE A 22 -7.00 -2.13 2.94
N ILE A 23 -7.69 -1.06 3.31
CA ILE A 23 -7.40 -0.29 4.52
C ILE A 23 -8.36 -0.60 5.66
N GLU A 24 -9.55 -1.09 5.32
CA GLU A 24 -10.55 -1.49 6.31
C GLU A 24 -11.49 -2.51 5.67
N PHE A 25 -11.92 -3.50 6.42
CA PHE A 25 -12.92 -4.46 5.95
C PHE A 25 -13.83 -4.88 7.10
N GLN A 26 -15.06 -5.22 6.77
CA GLN A 26 -16.03 -5.72 7.74
C GLN A 26 -16.85 -6.84 7.12
N HIS A 27 -16.85 -8.00 7.77
CA HIS A 27 -17.75 -9.10 7.41
C HIS A 27 -19.11 -8.84 8.03
N VAL A 28 -20.14 -8.75 7.20
CA VAL A 28 -21.50 -8.52 7.65
C VAL A 28 -22.34 -9.73 7.29
N LYS A 29 -23.01 -10.29 8.28
CA LYS A 29 -23.91 -11.41 8.09
C LYS A 29 -25.30 -11.01 8.58
N PRO A 30 -26.15 -10.47 7.68
CA PRO A 30 -27.49 -10.05 8.08
C PRO A 30 -28.34 -11.24 8.48
N GLY A 31 -29.33 -11.03 9.33
CA GLY A 31 -30.26 -12.08 9.75
C GLY A 31 -31.11 -12.63 8.59
N LYS A 32 -31.36 -11.82 7.58
CA LYS A 32 -31.99 -12.22 6.32
C LYS A 32 -31.12 -11.76 5.16
N GLY A 33 -30.87 -12.65 4.21
CA GLY A 33 -30.07 -12.35 3.02
C GLY A 33 -28.64 -12.92 3.10
N ALA A 34 -27.88 -12.70 2.05
CA ALA A 34 -26.53 -13.22 1.91
C ALA A 34 -25.53 -12.39 2.69
N ALA A 35 -24.50 -13.06 3.23
CA ALA A 35 -23.38 -12.38 3.85
C ALA A 35 -22.61 -11.55 2.82
N PHE A 36 -21.99 -10.46 3.26
CA PHE A 36 -21.16 -9.63 2.39
C PHE A 36 -19.97 -9.07 3.17
N VAL A 37 -18.98 -8.60 2.42
CA VAL A 37 -17.77 -7.98 2.97
C VAL A 37 -17.75 -6.52 2.51
N ARG A 38 -17.92 -5.60 3.46
CA ARG A 38 -17.80 -4.16 3.18
C ARG A 38 -16.34 -3.78 3.30
N THR A 39 -15.78 -3.20 2.24
CA THR A 39 -14.34 -2.99 2.13
C THR A 39 -14.05 -1.54 1.75
N LYS A 40 -13.13 -0.92 2.47
CA LYS A 40 -12.55 0.37 2.08
C LYS A 40 -11.23 0.11 1.37
N LEU A 41 -11.10 0.69 0.18
CA LEU A 41 -9.97 0.48 -0.71
C LEU A 41 -9.30 1.82 -0.98
N LYS A 42 -7.98 1.84 -0.89
CA LYS A 42 -7.18 3.01 -1.23
C LYS A 42 -6.47 2.75 -2.55
N ASN A 43 -6.71 3.62 -3.54
CA ASN A 43 -5.97 3.56 -4.79
C ASN A 43 -4.53 3.95 -4.52
N ILE A 44 -3.58 3.06 -4.80
CA ILE A 44 -2.18 3.30 -4.46
C ILE A 44 -1.52 4.36 -5.32
N LYS A 45 -2.09 4.70 -6.47
CA LYS A 45 -1.56 5.75 -7.35
C LYS A 45 -2.16 7.11 -7.06
N SER A 46 -3.47 7.20 -6.96
CA SER A 46 -4.16 8.49 -6.75
C SER A 46 -4.33 8.84 -5.28
N GLY A 47 -4.26 7.85 -4.39
CA GLY A 47 -4.52 8.05 -2.97
C GLY A 47 -6.00 8.15 -2.62
N GLY A 48 -6.89 8.07 -3.59
CA GLY A 48 -8.33 8.14 -3.36
C GLY A 48 -8.85 6.90 -2.64
N VAL A 49 -9.80 7.10 -1.74
CA VAL A 49 -10.43 6.01 -0.98
C VAL A 49 -11.83 5.79 -1.54
N VAL A 50 -12.14 4.53 -1.85
CA VAL A 50 -13.48 4.12 -2.29
C VAL A 50 -13.97 3.00 -1.39
N GLU A 51 -15.28 2.87 -1.28
CA GLU A 51 -15.90 1.78 -0.54
C GLU A 51 -16.61 0.85 -1.52
N LYS A 52 -16.38 -0.44 -1.37
CA LYS A 52 -17.02 -1.45 -2.22
C LYS A 52 -17.45 -2.64 -1.39
N THR A 53 -18.60 -3.21 -1.75
CA THR A 53 -19.14 -4.40 -1.11
C THR A 53 -18.90 -5.61 -2.00
N PHE A 54 -18.37 -6.68 -1.42
CA PHE A 54 -18.08 -7.94 -2.10
C PHE A 54 -18.90 -9.06 -1.49
N ARG A 55 -19.19 -10.06 -2.29
CA ARG A 55 -19.66 -11.35 -1.76
C ARG A 55 -18.42 -12.10 -1.24
N PRO A 56 -18.53 -12.88 -0.14
CA PRO A 56 -17.36 -13.59 0.40
C PRO A 56 -16.70 -14.54 -0.59
N THR A 57 -17.46 -15.04 -1.56
CA THR A 57 -16.96 -15.96 -2.58
C THR A 57 -16.38 -15.26 -3.81
N GLU A 58 -16.53 -13.94 -3.94
CA GLU A 58 -15.93 -13.20 -5.04
C GLU A 58 -14.43 -13.23 -4.93
N LYS A 59 -13.77 -13.41 -6.07
CA LYS A 59 -12.30 -13.45 -6.14
C LYS A 59 -11.77 -12.26 -6.90
N CYS A 60 -10.68 -11.71 -6.41
CA CYS A 60 -9.97 -10.62 -7.07
C CYS A 60 -8.52 -11.03 -7.29
N PRO A 61 -7.91 -10.63 -8.41
CA PRO A 61 -6.46 -10.82 -8.56
C PRO A 61 -5.73 -10.07 -7.47
N GLN A 62 -4.81 -10.73 -6.79
CA GLN A 62 -3.98 -10.11 -5.78
C GLN A 62 -2.80 -9.44 -6.47
N ALA A 63 -2.60 -8.15 -6.21
CA ALA A 63 -1.48 -7.42 -6.78
C ALA A 63 -0.21 -7.75 -6.01
N ARG A 64 0.90 -7.89 -6.75
CA ARG A 64 2.20 -8.13 -6.15
C ARG A 64 2.86 -6.81 -5.82
N ILE A 65 3.23 -6.65 -4.56
CA ILE A 65 3.94 -5.48 -4.07
C ILE A 65 5.38 -5.88 -3.75
N ASP A 66 6.32 -5.16 -4.30
CA ASP A 66 7.74 -5.33 -3.99
C ASP A 66 8.11 -4.40 -2.84
N ARG A 67 8.74 -4.96 -1.81
CA ARG A 67 9.26 -4.21 -0.68
C ARG A 67 10.77 -4.32 -0.68
N LYS A 68 11.44 -3.19 -0.63
CA LYS A 68 12.88 -3.13 -0.69
C LYS A 68 13.42 -2.27 0.44
N ASP A 69 14.45 -2.77 1.11
CA ASP A 69 15.12 -1.98 2.15
C ASP A 69 16.00 -0.93 1.51
N MET A 70 15.79 0.33 1.87
CA MET A 70 16.57 1.45 1.39
C MET A 70 16.94 2.34 2.56
N GLN A 71 18.05 3.04 2.42
CA GLN A 71 18.50 4.00 3.44
C GLN A 71 17.95 5.38 3.13
N TYR A 72 17.29 5.99 4.12
CA TYR A 72 16.88 7.37 4.00
C TYR A 72 18.12 8.26 4.15
N LEU A 73 18.43 9.06 3.15
CA LEU A 73 19.60 9.91 3.17
C LEU A 73 19.31 11.28 3.78
N TYR A 74 18.51 12.08 3.11
CA TYR A 74 18.18 13.43 3.53
C TYR A 74 17.00 13.97 2.74
N SER A 75 16.41 15.05 3.24
CA SER A 75 15.38 15.78 2.51
C SER A 75 16.00 17.00 1.85
N ASP A 76 15.55 17.29 0.63
CA ASP A 76 15.97 18.46 -0.15
C ASP A 76 14.71 19.16 -0.66
N GLY A 77 14.29 20.22 0.04
CA GLY A 77 13.03 20.88 -0.24
C GLY A 77 11.85 19.92 -0.04
N ASP A 78 11.07 19.68 -1.10
CA ASP A 78 9.92 18.80 -1.06
C ASP A 78 10.25 17.36 -1.43
N LEU A 79 11.54 17.05 -1.66
CA LEU A 79 11.97 15.72 -2.05
C LEU A 79 12.71 15.03 -0.90
N TYR A 80 12.50 13.74 -0.80
CA TYR A 80 13.15 12.87 0.18
C TYR A 80 13.99 11.86 -0.59
N ASN A 81 15.27 11.77 -0.27
CA ASN A 81 16.24 10.96 -1.01
C ASN A 81 16.53 9.66 -0.30
N PHE A 82 16.51 8.57 -1.03
CA PHE A 82 16.75 7.22 -0.54
C PHE A 82 17.79 6.52 -1.40
N MET A 83 18.56 5.63 -0.80
CA MET A 83 19.59 4.87 -1.50
C MET A 83 19.43 3.38 -1.24
N ASP A 84 19.50 2.60 -2.32
CA ASP A 84 19.62 1.15 -2.22
C ASP A 84 21.02 0.81 -1.75
N VAL A 85 21.13 0.19 -0.57
CA VAL A 85 22.43 -0.09 0.03
C VAL A 85 23.22 -1.19 -0.70
N GLU A 86 22.54 -1.98 -1.55
CA GLU A 86 23.21 -3.01 -2.34
C GLU A 86 23.75 -2.49 -3.67
N THR A 87 22.96 -1.68 -4.37
CA THR A 87 23.30 -1.18 -5.70
C THR A 87 23.79 0.25 -5.71
N TYR A 88 23.60 0.99 -4.60
CA TYR A 88 23.88 2.43 -4.46
C TYR A 88 23.03 3.32 -5.37
N ASP A 89 21.99 2.77 -5.98
CA ASP A 89 21.05 3.57 -6.74
C ASP A 89 20.25 4.48 -5.80
N GLN A 90 20.05 5.72 -6.22
CA GLN A 90 19.33 6.71 -5.44
C GLN A 90 18.00 7.03 -6.11
N ILE A 91 16.97 7.23 -5.30
CA ILE A 91 15.66 7.70 -5.76
C ILE A 91 15.25 8.90 -4.93
N ALA A 92 14.44 9.78 -5.53
CA ALA A 92 13.85 10.91 -4.84
C ALA A 92 12.32 10.75 -4.87
N LEU A 93 11.69 10.89 -3.72
CA LEU A 93 10.24 10.74 -3.55
C LEU A 93 9.64 12.04 -3.02
N ASN A 94 8.43 12.36 -3.44
CA ASN A 94 7.74 13.55 -2.97
C ASN A 94 7.06 13.31 -1.62
N ALA A 95 6.63 14.40 -0.98
CA ALA A 95 5.98 14.34 0.33
C ALA A 95 4.69 13.53 0.33
N GLU A 96 3.95 13.52 -0.77
CA GLU A 96 2.72 12.75 -0.88
C GLU A 96 2.97 11.25 -0.81
N THR A 97 4.01 10.77 -1.49
CA THR A 97 4.40 9.36 -1.48
C THR A 97 4.93 8.94 -0.11
N VAL A 98 5.75 9.79 0.51
CA VAL A 98 6.35 9.51 1.80
C VAL A 98 5.32 9.57 2.93
N GLY A 99 4.40 10.54 2.87
CA GLY A 99 3.40 10.73 3.91
C GLY A 99 4.03 10.95 5.27
N ASP A 100 3.46 10.31 6.30
CA ASP A 100 3.96 10.43 7.67
C ASP A 100 5.01 9.37 8.03
N ALA A 101 5.43 8.57 7.05
CA ALA A 101 6.34 7.44 7.32
C ALA A 101 7.68 7.89 7.91
N LEU A 102 8.17 9.07 7.52
CA LEU A 102 9.45 9.59 8.00
C LEU A 102 9.34 10.45 9.25
N LYS A 103 8.17 10.58 9.84
CA LYS A 103 7.97 11.46 11.01
C LYS A 103 8.90 11.11 12.17
N PHE A 104 9.22 9.83 12.36
CA PHE A 104 10.10 9.36 13.42
C PHE A 104 11.36 8.67 12.89
N VAL A 105 11.66 8.86 11.61
CA VAL A 105 12.84 8.27 10.97
C VAL A 105 13.92 9.34 10.84
N LYS A 106 15.13 9.00 11.29
CA LYS A 106 16.29 9.89 11.18
C LYS A 106 17.04 9.63 9.89
N GLU A 107 17.85 10.59 9.48
CA GLU A 107 18.76 10.42 8.35
C GLU A 107 19.64 9.19 8.58
N ASN A 108 19.90 8.46 7.50
CA ASN A 108 20.69 7.23 7.47
C ASN A 108 20.03 6.00 8.10
N GLU A 109 18.79 6.11 8.55
CA GLU A 109 18.05 4.92 8.98
C GLU A 109 17.46 4.17 7.78
N MET A 110 17.24 2.86 7.97
CA MET A 110 16.66 2.01 6.94
C MET A 110 15.15 2.10 6.97
N VAL A 111 14.54 2.10 5.78
CA VAL A 111 13.09 2.06 5.62
C VAL A 111 12.76 1.05 4.54
N LYS A 112 11.49 0.63 4.46
CA LYS A 112 11.02 -0.22 3.37
C LYS A 112 10.32 0.62 2.33
N VAL A 113 10.75 0.50 1.08
CA VAL A 113 10.15 1.19 -0.06
C VAL A 113 9.22 0.22 -0.77
N CYS A 114 7.94 0.57 -0.84
CA CYS A 114 6.91 -0.27 -1.45
C CYS A 114 6.65 0.19 -2.87
N SER A 115 6.73 -0.75 -3.82
CA SER A 115 6.51 -0.45 -5.23
C SER A 115 5.64 -1.49 -5.91
N HIS A 116 5.00 -1.07 -6.99
CA HIS A 116 4.22 -1.95 -7.88
C HIS A 116 4.66 -1.68 -9.31
N ASN A 117 5.17 -2.71 -9.99
CA ASN A 117 5.70 -2.63 -11.36
C ASN A 117 6.71 -1.49 -11.53
N GLY A 118 7.59 -1.32 -10.54
CA GLY A 118 8.63 -0.31 -10.56
C GLY A 118 8.20 1.08 -10.12
N SER A 119 6.92 1.29 -9.85
CA SER A 119 6.41 2.58 -9.38
C SER A 119 6.28 2.57 -7.86
N VAL A 120 7.05 3.41 -7.18
CA VAL A 120 6.99 3.53 -5.73
C VAL A 120 5.73 4.30 -5.33
N PHE A 121 4.99 3.77 -4.37
CA PHE A 121 3.75 4.40 -3.91
C PHE A 121 3.69 4.61 -2.40
N ALA A 122 4.57 4.01 -1.63
CA ALA A 122 4.56 4.15 -0.17
C ALA A 122 5.92 3.81 0.43
N ILE A 123 6.11 4.29 1.66
CA ILE A 123 7.27 3.99 2.49
C ILE A 123 6.74 3.42 3.80
N GLU A 124 7.36 2.35 4.28
CA GLU A 124 7.08 1.80 5.61
C GLU A 124 8.24 2.12 6.53
N PRO A 125 7.98 2.74 7.70
CA PRO A 125 9.05 3.02 8.65
C PRO A 125 9.60 1.73 9.27
N PRO A 126 10.81 1.76 9.87
CA PRO A 126 11.33 0.60 10.59
C PRO A 126 10.47 0.30 11.82
N LEU A 127 10.46 -0.93 12.21
CA LEU A 127 9.74 -1.39 13.40
C LEU A 127 10.45 -1.00 14.69
#